data_9943e2a6bad91229333843f36eadab50
#
_entry.id   9943e2a6bad91229333843f36eadab50
#
_cell.length_a   1.000
_cell.length_b   1.000
_cell.length_c   1.000
_cell.angle_alpha   90.00
_cell.angle_beta   90.00
_cell.angle_gamma   90.00
#
_symmetry.space_group_name_H-M   'P 1'
#
loop_
_entity.id
_entity.type
_entity.pdbx_description
1 polymer ?
#
loop_
_entity_poly.entity_id
_entity_poly.type
_entity_poly.pdbx_seq_one_letter_code
_entity_poly.pdbx_strand_id
1 'polypeptide(L)'
;MTLSLQRVSEQFPHLRERVACLFEHDEVFRELCDDYETCAQALSQHERNEDLRREYSALRLRLETELLGYLDEAEHPHPRK
;
A
#
# COMPACT_ATOMS: atom_id res chain seq x y z
N MET A 1 -4.02 16.09 3.19
CA MET A 1 -3.91 14.71 2.71
C MET A 1 -2.48 14.23 2.76
N THR A 2 -2.27 13.04 3.25
CA THR A 2 -0.92 12.53 3.40
C THR A 2 -0.42 11.93 2.10
N LEU A 3 0.92 11.92 1.96
CA LEU A 3 1.52 11.35 0.76
C LEU A 3 1.27 9.85 0.66
N SER A 4 1.26 9.15 1.79
CA SER A 4 1.03 7.71 1.77
C SER A 4 -0.38 7.39 1.28
N LEU A 5 -1.37 8.14 1.72
CA LEU A 5 -2.74 7.94 1.26
C LEU A 5 -2.84 8.21 -0.23
N GLN A 6 -2.21 9.27 -0.70
CA GLN A 6 -2.24 9.61 -2.10
C GLN A 6 -1.56 8.53 -2.94
N ARG A 7 -0.41 8.04 -2.49
CA ARG A 7 0.34 7.03 -3.23
C ARG A 7 -0.46 5.74 -3.39
N VAL A 8 -1.06 5.28 -2.30
CA VAL A 8 -1.84 4.06 -2.35
C VAL A 8 -3.09 4.24 -3.20
N SER A 9 -3.72 5.42 -3.10
CA SER A 9 -4.90 5.70 -3.92
C SER A 9 -4.57 5.68 -5.41
N GLU A 10 -3.38 6.16 -5.77
CA GLU A 10 -2.95 6.14 -7.17
C GLU A 10 -2.65 4.73 -7.64
N GLN A 11 -2.14 3.89 -6.75
CA GLN A 11 -1.81 2.52 -7.09
C GLN A 11 -3.08 1.69 -7.30
N PHE A 12 -4.13 2.00 -6.57
CA PHE A 12 -5.39 1.25 -6.64
C PHE A 12 -6.55 2.21 -6.96
N PRO A 13 -6.56 2.76 -8.18
CA PRO A 13 -7.55 3.82 -8.48
C PRO A 13 -9.00 3.38 -8.42
N HIS A 14 -9.30 2.10 -8.70
CA HIS A 14 -10.67 1.65 -8.62
C HIS A 14 -11.11 1.47 -7.18
N LEU A 15 -10.18 1.45 -6.23
CA LEU A 15 -10.51 1.22 -4.83
C LEU A 15 -10.24 2.44 -3.98
N ARG A 16 -10.19 3.60 -4.63
CA ARG A 16 -9.79 4.83 -3.95
C ARG A 16 -10.63 5.16 -2.73
N GLU A 17 -11.93 4.98 -2.85
CA GLU A 17 -12.82 5.27 -1.73
C GLU A 17 -12.59 4.30 -0.58
N ARG A 18 -12.35 3.04 -0.91
CA ARG A 18 -12.10 2.04 0.10
C ARG A 18 -10.76 2.30 0.81
N VAL A 19 -9.77 2.72 0.03
CA VAL A 19 -8.48 3.08 0.60
C VAL A 19 -8.65 4.21 1.60
N ALA A 20 -9.40 5.24 1.23
CA ALA A 20 -9.61 6.38 2.13
C ALA A 20 -10.35 5.96 3.39
N CYS A 21 -11.34 5.11 3.25
CA CYS A 21 -12.11 4.66 4.39
C CYS A 21 -11.24 3.85 5.36
N LEU A 22 -10.47 2.91 4.83
CA LEU A 22 -9.59 2.11 5.67
C LEU A 22 -8.51 2.95 6.31
N PHE A 23 -7.99 3.92 5.57
CA PHE A 23 -6.95 4.79 6.09
C PHE A 23 -7.45 5.56 7.32
N GLU A 24 -8.71 5.93 7.30
CA GLU A 24 -9.28 6.66 8.41
C GLU A 24 -9.57 5.79 9.62
N HIS A 25 -9.96 4.54 9.41
CA HIS A 25 -10.50 3.73 10.48
C HIS A 25 -9.58 2.59 10.95
N ASP A 26 -8.55 2.26 10.20
CA ASP A 26 -7.71 1.12 10.52
C ASP A 26 -6.26 1.58 10.65
N GLU A 27 -5.75 1.53 11.87
CA GLU A 27 -4.40 2.00 12.15
C GLU A 27 -3.34 1.13 11.47
N VAL A 28 -3.56 -0.17 11.40
CA VAL A 28 -2.62 -1.08 10.75
C VAL A 28 -2.56 -0.81 9.26
N PHE A 29 -3.71 -0.56 8.65
CA PHE A 29 -3.74 -0.22 7.23
C PHE A 29 -2.99 1.09 6.97
N ARG A 30 -3.13 2.05 7.89
CA ARG A 30 -2.43 3.33 7.75
C ARG A 30 -0.92 3.12 7.81
N GLU A 31 -0.46 2.23 8.72
CA GLU A 31 0.95 1.91 8.81
C GLU A 31 1.46 1.24 7.53
N LEU A 32 0.65 0.36 6.95
CA LEU A 32 1.01 -0.27 5.68
C LEU A 32 1.15 0.76 4.57
N CYS A 33 0.26 1.74 4.55
CA CYS A 33 0.33 2.81 3.56
C CYS A 33 1.61 3.62 3.73
N ASP A 34 1.98 3.91 4.98
CA ASP A 34 3.19 4.65 5.25
C ASP A 34 4.43 3.85 4.83
N ASP A 35 4.43 2.55 5.10
CA ASP A 35 5.53 1.69 4.67
C ASP A 35 5.64 1.65 3.16
N TYR A 36 4.50 1.61 2.48
CA TYR A 36 4.48 1.60 1.02
C TYR A 36 5.07 2.89 0.47
N GLU A 37 4.71 4.02 1.05
CA GLU A 37 5.25 5.30 0.61
C GLU A 37 6.76 5.38 0.85
N THR A 38 7.23 4.91 2.01
CA THR A 38 8.65 4.89 2.31
C THR A 38 9.40 4.03 1.30
N CYS A 39 8.83 2.88 0.96
CA CYS A 39 9.43 1.97 0.00
C CYS A 39 9.51 2.62 -1.38
N ALA A 40 8.44 3.30 -1.79
CA ALA A 40 8.42 3.97 -3.09
C ALA A 40 9.46 5.08 -3.16
N GLN A 41 9.63 5.82 -2.07
CA GLN A 41 10.64 6.87 -2.02
C GLN A 41 12.05 6.27 -2.09
N ALA A 42 12.27 5.16 -1.39
CA ALA A 42 13.57 4.50 -1.41
C ALA A 42 13.91 4.01 -2.81
N LEU A 43 12.92 3.47 -3.52
CA LEU A 43 13.15 3.04 -4.89
C LEU A 43 13.56 4.20 -5.79
N SER A 44 12.90 5.33 -5.60
CA SER A 44 13.24 6.51 -6.38
C SER A 44 14.64 7.03 -6.07
N GLN A 45 15.02 6.97 -4.80
CA GLN A 45 16.31 7.49 -4.38
C GLN A 45 17.47 6.58 -4.77
N HIS A 46 17.21 5.27 -4.85
CA HIS A 46 18.27 4.29 -5.10
C HIS A 46 18.10 3.56 -6.43
N GLU A 47 17.54 4.24 -7.40
CA GLU A 47 17.25 3.54 -8.66
C GLU A 47 18.53 3.12 -9.40
N ARG A 48 19.66 3.70 -9.05
CA ARG A 48 20.92 3.32 -9.69
C ARG A 48 21.64 2.18 -8.97
N ASN A 49 21.19 1.85 -7.76
CA ASN A 49 21.79 0.77 -7.00
C ASN A 49 20.96 -0.49 -7.24
N GLU A 50 21.48 -1.39 -8.04
CA GLU A 50 20.73 -2.57 -8.45
C GLU A 50 20.31 -3.45 -7.31
N ASP A 51 21.19 -3.63 -6.32
CA ASP A 51 20.88 -4.50 -5.20
C ASP A 51 19.75 -3.92 -4.34
N LEU A 52 19.85 -2.62 -4.02
CA LEU A 52 18.81 -1.97 -3.23
C LEU A 52 17.50 -1.91 -3.99
N ARG A 53 17.59 -1.65 -5.29
CA ARG A 53 16.38 -1.58 -6.10
C ARG A 53 15.65 -2.92 -6.11
N ARG A 54 16.40 -4.01 -6.18
CA ARG A 54 15.82 -5.34 -6.17
C ARG A 54 15.15 -5.64 -4.84
N GLU A 55 15.82 -5.27 -3.74
CA GLU A 55 15.27 -5.48 -2.41
C GLU A 55 13.99 -4.68 -2.18
N TYR A 56 14.02 -3.41 -2.55
CA TYR A 56 12.86 -2.56 -2.33
C TYR A 56 11.72 -2.91 -3.27
N SER A 57 12.04 -3.40 -4.48
CA SER A 57 10.99 -3.85 -5.39
C SER A 57 10.27 -5.08 -4.84
N ALA A 58 11.01 -6.01 -4.24
CA ALA A 58 10.42 -7.18 -3.62
C ALA A 58 9.55 -6.78 -2.43
N LEU A 59 10.04 -5.83 -1.62
CA LEU A 59 9.27 -5.34 -0.49
C LEU A 59 8.00 -4.66 -0.95
N ARG A 60 8.09 -3.87 -2.01
CA ARG A 60 6.92 -3.18 -2.54
C ARG A 60 5.85 -4.17 -2.99
N LEU A 61 6.25 -5.25 -3.63
CA LEU A 61 5.30 -6.27 -4.05
C LEU A 61 4.62 -6.93 -2.87
N ARG A 62 5.36 -7.19 -1.81
CA ARG A 62 4.78 -7.77 -0.61
C ARG A 62 3.79 -6.81 0.03
N LEU A 63 4.14 -5.53 0.09
CA LEU A 63 3.25 -4.53 0.65
C LEU A 63 1.99 -4.38 -0.19
N GLU A 64 2.12 -4.44 -1.52
CA GLU A 64 0.96 -4.38 -2.39
C GLU A 64 0.03 -5.56 -2.15
N THR A 65 0.61 -6.74 -1.95
CA THR A 65 -0.19 -7.92 -1.66
C THR A 65 -0.93 -7.77 -0.33
N GLU A 66 -0.25 -7.23 0.68
CA GLU A 66 -0.89 -7.03 1.97
C GLU A 66 -1.98 -5.97 1.90
N LEU A 67 -1.72 -4.89 1.16
CA LEU A 67 -2.72 -3.86 0.99
C LEU A 67 -3.95 -4.41 0.26
N LEU A 68 -3.73 -5.21 -0.76
CA LEU A 68 -4.84 -5.82 -1.48
C LEU A 68 -5.64 -6.75 -0.60
N GLY A 69 -4.98 -7.45 0.32
CA GLY A 69 -5.69 -8.30 1.26
C GLY A 69 -6.67 -7.52 2.12
N TYR A 70 -6.23 -6.36 2.62
CA TYR A 70 -7.10 -5.52 3.41
C TYR A 70 -8.26 -4.97 2.57
N LEU A 71 -7.96 -4.51 1.35
CA LEU A 71 -8.97 -3.94 0.49
C LEU A 71 -9.98 -4.98 0.04
N ASP A 72 -9.51 -6.18 -0.23
CA ASP A 72 -10.36 -7.26 -0.67
C ASP A 72 -11.31 -7.68 0.44
N GLU A 73 -10.81 -7.78 1.66
CA GLU A 73 -11.65 -8.13 2.79
C GLU A 73 -12.72 -7.09 3.03
N ALA A 74 -12.36 -5.83 2.91
CA ALA A 74 -13.32 -4.76 3.09
C ALA A 74 -14.40 -4.80 2.03
N GLU A 75 -14.01 -5.22 0.82
CA GLU A 75 -14.93 -5.26 -0.28
C GLU A 75 -15.82 -6.48 -0.22
N HIS A 76 -15.34 -7.58 0.34
CA HIS A 76 -16.07 -8.81 0.41
C HIS A 76 -16.30 -9.16 1.86
N PRO A 77 -17.26 -8.56 2.46
CA PRO A 77 -17.54 -8.89 3.84
C PRO A 77 -17.95 -10.34 3.86
N HIS A 78 -17.31 -11.20 4.55
CA HIS A 78 -17.42 -12.50 4.47
C HIS A 78 -18.50 -13.05 4.99
N PRO A 79 -19.14 -13.73 4.38
CA PRO A 79 -20.19 -14.43 4.94
C PRO A 79 -19.66 -15.49 5.79
N ARG A 80 -19.47 -15.92 6.31
CA ARG A 80 -18.95 -16.79 6.74
C ARG A 80 -19.32 -17.72 6.90
N LYS A 81 -19.35 -18.16 6.73
CA LYS A 81 -19.53 -19.04 6.69
C LYS A 81 -19.74 -19.34 7.30
#